data_8305a24c0b4c7becc4f02a8ab8e06964
#
_entry.id   8305a24c0b4c7becc4f02a8ab8e06964
#
_cell.length_a   1.000
_cell.length_b   1.000
_cell.length_c   1.000
_cell.angle_alpha   90.00
_cell.angle_beta   90.00
_cell.angle_gamma   90.00
#
_symmetry.space_group_name_H-M   'P 1'
#
loop_
_entity.id
_entity.type
_entity.pdbx_description
1 polymer ?
#
loop_
_entity_poly.entity_id
_entity_poly.type
_entity_poly.pdbx_seq_one_letter_code
_entity_poly.pdbx_strand_id
1 'polypeptide(L)'
;VLDEPTSSLTSDEIENLFSIVRNLKKRGFTSVFITHKLPEILELCDAVTILRDGKTVRTSERSEFDANQLVSDMIGRKLGALYPAKTVLPKNAKVIFSARDLVVENPRKPGEKMVSAFSFDLHAGEILGLGGLVGSGRTEILRALYGDNRVLAGKLELEGKEISSTNIPSAINSGIGYVTEDRKFE
;
A
#
# COMPACT_ATOMS: atom_id res chain seq x y z
N VAL A 1 20.93 15.88 0.11
CA VAL A 1 20.32 14.81 0.91
C VAL A 1 18.92 14.59 0.41
N LEU A 2 18.54 13.33 0.20
CA LEU A 2 17.24 12.89 -0.29
C LEU A 2 16.68 11.90 0.75
N ASP A 3 15.58 12.28 1.40
CA ASP A 3 14.95 11.49 2.46
C ASP A 3 13.62 10.91 1.92
N GLU A 4 13.60 9.58 1.74
CA GLU A 4 12.49 8.80 1.15
C GLU A 4 11.83 9.45 -0.08
N PRO A 5 12.61 9.92 -1.08
CA PRO A 5 12.06 10.78 -2.14
C PRO A 5 11.11 10.05 -3.09
N THR A 6 11.01 8.73 -2.99
CA THR A 6 10.18 7.88 -3.87
C THR A 6 8.87 7.43 -3.22
N SER A 7 8.58 7.85 -1.99
CA SER A 7 7.45 7.32 -1.21
C SER A 7 6.08 7.56 -1.86
N SER A 8 5.93 8.66 -2.61
CA SER A 8 4.68 9.07 -3.28
C SER A 8 4.75 9.08 -4.81
N LEU A 9 5.85 8.57 -5.39
CA LEU A 9 6.09 8.61 -6.82
C LEU A 9 5.59 7.34 -7.53
N THR A 10 5.15 7.51 -8.75
CA THR A 10 4.90 6.41 -9.70
C THR A 10 6.20 5.80 -10.20
N SER A 11 6.14 4.63 -10.81
CA SER A 11 7.34 3.96 -11.36
C SER A 11 8.10 4.83 -12.36
N ASP A 12 7.39 5.53 -13.26
CA ASP A 12 8.00 6.39 -14.27
C ASP A 12 8.68 7.62 -13.63
N GLU A 13 8.08 8.18 -12.58
CA GLU A 13 8.67 9.29 -11.82
C GLU A 13 9.90 8.86 -11.04
N ILE A 14 9.93 7.63 -10.51
CA ILE A 14 11.11 7.04 -9.85
C ILE A 14 12.27 6.92 -10.85
N GLU A 15 12.03 6.39 -12.04
CA GLU A 15 13.04 6.29 -13.09
C GLU A 15 13.59 7.67 -13.49
N ASN A 16 12.74 8.68 -13.62
CA ASN A 16 13.14 10.05 -13.86
C ASN A 16 14.03 10.60 -12.74
N LEU A 17 13.65 10.38 -11.48
CA LEU A 17 14.45 10.78 -10.32
C LEU A 17 15.82 10.11 -10.34
N PHE A 18 15.88 8.80 -10.58
CA PHE A 18 17.14 8.05 -10.67
C PHE A 18 18.03 8.58 -11.79
N SER A 19 17.45 8.91 -12.93
CA SER A 19 18.18 9.54 -14.05
C SER A 19 18.80 10.88 -13.62
N ILE A 20 18.06 11.71 -12.91
CA ILE A 20 18.55 12.99 -12.38
C ILE A 20 19.70 12.76 -11.40
N VAL A 21 19.56 11.85 -10.43
CA VAL A 21 20.62 11.54 -9.44
C VAL A 21 21.88 11.01 -10.12
N ARG A 22 21.74 10.10 -11.09
CA ARG A 22 22.85 9.58 -11.89
C ARG A 22 23.58 10.70 -12.68
N ASN A 23 22.83 11.64 -13.25
CA ASN A 23 23.40 12.78 -13.95
C ASN A 23 24.14 13.76 -13.00
N LEU A 24 23.59 13.99 -11.82
CA LEU A 24 24.29 14.77 -10.78
C LEU A 24 25.60 14.09 -10.38
N LYS A 25 25.58 12.78 -10.15
CA LYS A 25 26.79 12.01 -9.86
C LYS A 25 27.85 12.14 -10.94
N LYS A 26 27.48 12.02 -12.23
CA LYS A 26 28.40 12.23 -13.38
C LYS A 26 29.03 13.63 -13.39
N ARG A 27 28.35 14.62 -12.84
CA ARG A 27 28.85 16.01 -12.71
C ARG A 27 29.66 16.25 -11.44
N GLY A 28 29.96 15.18 -10.65
CA GLY A 28 30.78 15.24 -9.44
C GLY A 28 30.00 15.60 -8.16
N PHE A 29 28.67 15.63 -8.17
CA PHE A 29 27.90 15.83 -6.95
C PHE A 29 27.82 14.56 -6.14
N THR A 30 27.99 14.68 -4.81
CA THR A 30 27.78 13.59 -3.85
C THR A 30 26.39 13.69 -3.26
N SER A 31 25.72 12.56 -3.13
CA SER A 31 24.36 12.48 -2.59
C SER A 31 24.26 11.49 -1.43
N VAL A 32 23.46 11.84 -0.42
CA VAL A 32 22.99 10.92 0.61
C VAL A 32 21.53 10.60 0.30
N PHE A 33 21.24 9.33 0.13
CA PHE A 33 19.92 8.83 -0.24
C PHE A 33 19.38 7.95 0.88
N ILE A 34 18.27 8.33 1.51
CA ILE A 34 17.65 7.59 2.59
C ILE A 34 16.44 6.84 2.01
N THR A 35 16.40 5.53 2.20
CA THR A 35 15.30 4.68 1.75
C THR A 35 15.25 3.38 2.54
N HIS A 36 14.07 2.78 2.63
CA HIS A 36 13.87 1.43 3.14
C HIS A 36 13.61 0.41 2.02
N LYS A 37 13.65 0.84 0.76
CA LYS A 37 13.36 0.02 -0.42
C LYS A 37 14.66 -0.56 -0.99
N LEU A 38 14.86 -1.86 -0.84
CA LEU A 38 16.05 -2.57 -1.32
C LEU A 38 16.34 -2.36 -2.81
N PRO A 39 15.37 -2.39 -3.74
CA PRO A 39 15.65 -2.14 -5.17
C PRO A 39 16.35 -0.81 -5.43
N GLU A 40 15.98 0.25 -4.70
CA GLU A 40 16.58 1.59 -4.85
C GLU A 40 18.05 1.59 -4.41
N ILE A 41 18.36 0.89 -3.31
CA ILE A 41 19.74 0.72 -2.83
C ILE A 41 20.58 0.01 -3.89
N LEU A 42 20.08 -1.12 -4.38
CA LEU A 42 20.80 -1.96 -5.35
C LEU A 42 21.01 -1.24 -6.68
N GLU A 43 20.11 -0.35 -7.06
CA GLU A 43 20.20 0.34 -8.34
C GLU A 43 21.07 1.59 -8.32
N LEU A 44 20.96 2.38 -7.24
CA LEU A 44 21.49 3.75 -7.22
C LEU A 44 22.76 3.92 -6.39
N CYS A 45 22.89 3.17 -5.26
CA CYS A 45 23.92 3.45 -4.25
C CYS A 45 25.26 2.80 -4.57
N ASP A 46 26.36 3.48 -4.22
CA ASP A 46 27.73 2.95 -4.30
C ASP A 46 28.13 2.27 -2.98
N ALA A 47 27.61 2.78 -1.87
CA ALA A 47 27.77 2.20 -0.54
C ALA A 47 26.46 2.34 0.22
N VAL A 48 26.22 1.46 1.19
CA VAL A 48 25.06 1.49 2.07
C VAL A 48 25.47 1.38 3.52
N THR A 49 24.91 2.23 4.36
CA THR A 49 25.01 2.12 5.82
C THR A 49 23.62 1.79 6.37
N ILE A 50 23.49 0.64 7.01
CA ILE A 50 22.24 0.18 7.61
C ILE A 50 22.17 0.66 9.05
N LEU A 51 21.08 1.38 9.36
CA LEU A 51 20.75 1.83 10.71
C LEU A 51 19.54 1.04 11.24
N ARG A 52 19.61 0.65 12.51
CA ARG A 52 18.52 0.04 13.24
C ARG A 52 18.57 0.46 14.70
N ASP A 53 17.44 0.87 15.26
CA ASP A 53 17.32 1.35 16.65
C ASP A 53 18.37 2.44 17.01
N GLY A 54 18.62 3.36 16.06
CA GLY A 54 19.57 4.46 16.22
C GLY A 54 21.05 4.06 16.16
N LYS A 55 21.37 2.80 15.80
CA LYS A 55 22.74 2.28 15.73
C LYS A 55 23.08 1.80 14.34
N THR A 56 24.33 2.01 13.92
CA THR A 56 24.86 1.41 12.70
C THR A 56 24.99 -0.11 12.89
N VAL A 57 24.32 -0.86 12.04
CA VAL A 57 24.42 -2.34 12.00
C VAL A 57 25.57 -2.78 11.10
N ARG A 58 25.64 -2.19 9.91
CA ARG A 58 26.63 -2.52 8.89
C ARG A 58 26.83 -1.37 7.91
N THR A 59 28.05 -1.24 7.39
CA THR A 59 28.36 -0.47 6.19
C THR A 59 28.96 -1.43 5.17
N SER A 60 28.49 -1.37 3.93
CA SER A 60 28.95 -2.21 2.81
C SER A 60 29.17 -1.37 1.57
N GLU A 61 30.19 -1.70 0.81
CA GLU A 61 30.43 -1.18 -0.54
C GLU A 61 29.58 -1.94 -1.57
N ARG A 62 29.34 -1.35 -2.74
CA ARG A 62 28.50 -1.94 -3.80
C ARG A 62 28.91 -3.35 -4.20
N SER A 63 30.22 -3.65 -4.23
CA SER A 63 30.76 -4.97 -4.54
C SER A 63 30.37 -6.05 -3.54
N GLU A 64 29.95 -5.66 -2.34
CA GLU A 64 29.59 -6.55 -1.23
C GLU A 64 28.05 -6.65 -1.06
N PHE A 65 27.26 -6.07 -1.95
CA PHE A 65 25.81 -6.07 -1.84
C PHE A 65 25.26 -7.48 -2.04
N ASP A 66 24.73 -8.03 -0.95
CA ASP A 66 23.88 -9.22 -0.94
C ASP A 66 22.48 -8.81 -0.51
N ALA A 67 21.51 -9.01 -1.39
CA ALA A 67 20.11 -8.60 -1.17
C ALA A 67 19.53 -9.25 0.11
N ASN A 68 19.79 -10.53 0.34
CA ASN A 68 19.27 -11.24 1.49
C ASN A 68 19.93 -10.76 2.80
N GLN A 69 21.23 -10.50 2.73
CA GLN A 69 21.98 -10.00 3.87
C GLN A 69 21.54 -8.58 4.22
N LEU A 70 21.40 -7.68 3.23
CA LEU A 70 20.92 -6.32 3.44
C LEU A 70 19.53 -6.29 4.11
N VAL A 71 18.60 -7.11 3.60
CA VAL A 71 17.26 -7.23 4.21
C VAL A 71 17.34 -7.80 5.63
N SER A 72 18.16 -8.83 5.86
CA SER A 72 18.36 -9.41 7.19
C SER A 72 18.90 -8.38 8.20
N ASP A 73 19.86 -7.57 7.76
CA ASP A 73 20.46 -6.53 8.58
C ASP A 73 19.45 -5.40 8.88
N MET A 74 18.62 -5.01 7.91
CA MET A 74 17.55 -4.02 8.09
C MET A 74 16.47 -4.50 9.05
N ILE A 75 16.02 -5.75 8.94
CA ILE A 75 14.92 -6.31 9.76
C ILE A 75 15.43 -6.83 11.11
N GLY A 76 16.70 -7.24 11.21
CA GLY A 76 17.30 -7.77 12.43
C GLY A 76 17.03 -9.24 12.72
N ARG A 77 16.49 -9.97 11.74
CA ARG A 77 16.28 -11.43 11.83
C ARG A 77 16.58 -12.09 10.48
N LYS A 78 17.06 -13.33 10.53
CA LYS A 78 17.25 -14.11 9.31
C LYS A 78 15.94 -14.26 8.56
N LEU A 79 15.98 -14.14 7.25
CA LEU A 79 14.87 -14.38 6.33
C LEU A 79 14.46 -15.87 6.32
N GLY A 80 14.04 -16.37 7.47
CA GLY A 80 13.39 -17.67 7.58
C GLY A 80 11.89 -17.48 7.34
N ALA A 81 11.42 -17.83 6.16
CA ALA A 81 10.04 -17.64 5.72
C ALA A 81 9.60 -16.16 5.67
N LEU A 82 9.93 -15.46 4.58
CA LEU A 82 9.44 -14.11 4.26
C LEU A 82 7.90 -14.04 4.25
N TYR A 83 7.26 -15.16 4.07
CA TYR A 83 5.81 -15.27 4.04
C TYR A 83 5.34 -16.28 5.08
N PRO A 84 4.35 -15.93 5.93
CA PRO A 84 3.70 -16.93 6.77
C PRO A 84 3.10 -18.03 5.89
N ALA A 85 2.97 -19.23 6.47
CA ALA A 85 2.30 -20.32 5.79
C ALA A 85 0.93 -19.85 5.28
N LYS A 86 0.61 -20.14 4.01
CA LYS A 86 -0.68 -19.76 3.43
C LYS A 86 -1.79 -20.42 4.24
N THR A 87 -2.62 -19.60 4.87
CA THR A 87 -3.87 -20.08 5.45
C THR A 87 -4.84 -20.31 4.31
N VAL A 88 -5.23 -21.57 4.13
CA VAL A 88 -6.26 -21.93 3.14
C VAL A 88 -7.62 -21.70 3.79
N LEU A 89 -8.43 -20.85 3.20
CA LEU A 89 -9.81 -20.67 3.64
C LEU A 89 -10.58 -22.00 3.52
N PRO A 90 -11.38 -22.37 4.54
CA PRO A 90 -12.29 -23.50 4.43
C PRO A 90 -13.22 -23.31 3.22
N LYS A 91 -13.47 -24.40 2.46
CA LYS A 91 -14.37 -24.36 1.28
C LYS A 91 -15.79 -23.85 1.58
N ASN A 92 -16.20 -23.93 2.84
CA ASN A 92 -17.51 -23.51 3.36
C ASN A 92 -17.40 -22.26 4.26
N ALA A 93 -16.33 -21.47 4.13
CA ALA A 93 -16.20 -20.24 4.90
C ALA A 93 -17.40 -19.31 4.64
N LYS A 94 -17.99 -18.80 5.74
CA LYS A 94 -19.18 -17.94 5.66
C LYS A 94 -18.77 -16.58 5.04
N VAL A 95 -19.54 -16.10 4.06
CA VAL A 95 -19.44 -14.72 3.59
C VAL A 95 -19.93 -13.80 4.71
N ILE A 96 -19.08 -12.91 5.16
CA ILE A 96 -19.38 -11.92 6.22
C ILE A 96 -19.68 -10.55 5.64
N PHE A 97 -19.10 -10.21 4.50
CA PHE A 97 -19.34 -8.94 3.82
C PHE A 97 -19.40 -9.16 2.31
N SER A 98 -20.32 -8.50 1.63
CA SER A 98 -20.37 -8.52 0.19
C SER A 98 -20.72 -7.15 -0.40
N ALA A 99 -20.18 -6.87 -1.57
CA ALA A 99 -20.60 -5.78 -2.42
C ALA A 99 -21.08 -6.32 -3.76
N ARG A 100 -22.15 -5.74 -4.31
CA ARG A 100 -22.70 -6.10 -5.61
C ARG A 100 -22.91 -4.87 -6.46
N ASP A 101 -22.30 -4.86 -7.65
CA ASP A 101 -22.41 -3.83 -8.66
C ASP A 101 -22.20 -2.40 -8.11
N LEU A 102 -21.23 -2.27 -7.18
CA LEU A 102 -20.97 -1.01 -6.50
C LEU A 102 -20.49 0.03 -7.48
N VAL A 103 -21.17 1.18 -7.48
CA VAL A 103 -20.78 2.36 -8.23
C VAL A 103 -20.46 3.48 -7.25
N VAL A 104 -19.22 3.98 -7.29
CA VAL A 104 -18.73 5.01 -6.37
C VAL A 104 -18.53 6.32 -7.12
N GLU A 105 -18.97 7.41 -6.53
CA GLU A 105 -18.80 8.76 -7.04
C GLU A 105 -17.32 9.18 -7.00
N ASN A 106 -16.92 9.99 -7.99
CA ASN A 106 -15.60 10.63 -7.98
C ASN A 106 -15.61 11.81 -7.00
N PRO A 107 -14.85 11.79 -5.90
CA PRO A 107 -14.88 12.86 -4.90
C PRO A 107 -14.35 14.20 -5.43
N ARG A 108 -13.56 14.16 -6.53
CA ARG A 108 -13.02 15.37 -7.18
C ARG A 108 -13.96 15.93 -8.25
N LYS A 109 -14.94 15.15 -8.72
CA LYS A 109 -15.86 15.51 -9.78
C LYS A 109 -17.27 14.98 -9.48
N PRO A 110 -18.03 15.68 -8.65
CA PRO A 110 -19.39 15.28 -8.28
C PRO A 110 -20.25 14.96 -9.49
N GLY A 111 -20.98 13.84 -9.43
CA GLY A 111 -21.78 13.33 -10.53
C GLY A 111 -21.06 12.40 -11.50
N GLU A 112 -19.72 12.37 -11.53
CA GLU A 112 -18.96 11.39 -12.30
C GLU A 112 -18.71 10.12 -11.48
N LYS A 113 -18.61 8.99 -12.18
CA LYS A 113 -18.28 7.69 -11.56
C LYS A 113 -16.77 7.52 -11.49
N MET A 114 -16.23 7.17 -10.32
CA MET A 114 -14.84 6.75 -10.16
C MET A 114 -14.72 5.23 -10.28
N VAL A 115 -15.71 4.50 -9.75
CA VAL A 115 -15.78 3.03 -9.81
C VAL A 115 -17.12 2.64 -10.43
N SER A 116 -17.10 1.63 -11.29
CA SER A 116 -18.29 1.10 -11.95
C SER A 116 -18.37 -0.41 -11.80
N ALA A 117 -19.54 -0.88 -11.29
CA ALA A 117 -19.90 -2.30 -11.20
C ALA A 117 -18.87 -3.19 -10.48
N PHE A 118 -18.32 -2.71 -9.35
CA PHE A 118 -17.39 -3.50 -8.53
C PHE A 118 -18.14 -4.45 -7.60
N SER A 119 -17.78 -5.74 -7.65
CA SER A 119 -18.41 -6.77 -6.81
C SER A 119 -17.35 -7.65 -6.17
N PHE A 120 -17.57 -8.05 -4.91
CA PHE A 120 -16.73 -9.02 -4.20
C PHE A 120 -17.46 -9.68 -3.04
N ASP A 121 -16.92 -10.80 -2.58
CA ASP A 121 -17.27 -11.44 -1.33
C ASP A 121 -16.06 -11.46 -0.41
N LEU A 122 -16.28 -11.22 0.88
CA LEU A 122 -15.29 -11.34 1.94
C LEU A 122 -15.77 -12.41 2.92
N HIS A 123 -14.91 -13.40 3.15
CA HIS A 123 -15.23 -14.51 4.03
C HIS A 123 -14.67 -14.32 5.44
N ALA A 124 -15.24 -15.02 6.40
CA ALA A 124 -14.77 -15.02 7.78
C ALA A 124 -13.29 -15.45 7.86
N GLY A 125 -12.44 -14.60 8.47
CA GLY A 125 -11.00 -14.85 8.60
C GLY A 125 -10.17 -14.66 7.33
N GLU A 126 -10.77 -14.10 6.26
CA GLU A 126 -10.09 -13.79 5.00
C GLU A 126 -9.37 -12.45 5.07
N ILE A 127 -8.22 -12.37 4.39
CA ILE A 127 -7.57 -11.12 4.01
C ILE A 127 -7.71 -10.98 2.50
N LEU A 128 -8.65 -10.15 2.06
CA LEU A 128 -8.87 -9.86 0.64
C LEU A 128 -7.99 -8.69 0.19
N GLY A 129 -7.13 -8.93 -0.80
CA GLY A 129 -6.29 -7.89 -1.41
C GLY A 129 -6.98 -7.20 -2.58
N LEU A 130 -7.03 -5.86 -2.57
CA LEU A 130 -7.45 -5.04 -3.72
C LEU A 130 -6.22 -4.50 -4.44
N GLY A 131 -5.85 -5.14 -5.56
CA GLY A 131 -4.72 -4.73 -6.40
C GLY A 131 -5.15 -3.74 -7.50
N GLY A 132 -4.22 -2.86 -7.93
CA GLY A 132 -4.44 -1.93 -9.04
C GLY A 132 -3.43 -0.79 -9.05
N LEU A 133 -3.33 -0.08 -10.16
CA LEU A 133 -2.45 1.10 -10.31
C LEU A 133 -3.02 2.32 -9.55
N VAL A 134 -2.18 3.35 -9.41
CA VAL A 134 -2.62 4.66 -8.89
C VAL A 134 -3.78 5.17 -9.74
N GLY A 135 -4.84 5.66 -9.09
CA GLY A 135 -6.05 6.14 -9.77
C GLY A 135 -7.05 5.06 -10.20
N SER A 136 -6.83 3.78 -9.85
CA SER A 136 -7.77 2.70 -10.18
C SER A 136 -9.05 2.66 -9.34
N GLY A 137 -9.19 3.54 -8.35
CA GLY A 137 -10.40 3.62 -7.52
C GLY A 137 -10.38 2.78 -6.23
N ARG A 138 -9.24 2.17 -5.87
CA ARG A 138 -9.12 1.33 -4.65
C ARG A 138 -9.45 2.08 -3.38
N THR A 139 -8.87 3.25 -3.20
CA THR A 139 -9.10 4.11 -2.03
C THR A 139 -10.56 4.56 -1.97
N GLU A 140 -11.14 4.91 -3.12
CA GLU A 140 -12.53 5.33 -3.22
C GLU A 140 -13.50 4.20 -2.88
N ILE A 141 -13.17 2.95 -3.25
CA ILE A 141 -13.94 1.77 -2.82
C ILE A 141 -13.91 1.65 -1.30
N LEU A 142 -12.71 1.66 -0.68
CA LEU A 142 -12.59 1.51 0.78
C LEU A 142 -13.29 2.62 1.54
N ARG A 143 -13.18 3.86 1.07
CA ARG A 143 -13.91 5.01 1.63
C ARG A 143 -15.43 4.87 1.47
N ALA A 144 -15.90 4.33 0.35
CA ALA A 144 -17.31 4.06 0.14
C ALA A 144 -17.84 2.97 1.09
N LEU A 145 -17.07 1.90 1.32
CA LEU A 145 -17.41 0.87 2.30
C LEU A 145 -17.47 1.42 3.74
N TYR A 146 -16.62 2.39 4.04
CA TYR A 146 -16.58 3.06 5.34
C TYR A 146 -17.63 4.18 5.48
N GLY A 147 -18.29 4.58 4.37
CA GLY A 147 -19.31 5.63 4.38
C GLY A 147 -18.78 7.06 4.23
N ASP A 148 -17.53 7.23 3.80
CA ASP A 148 -16.88 8.51 3.54
C ASP A 148 -17.10 8.97 2.09
N ASN A 149 -17.15 8.04 1.12
CA ASN A 149 -17.47 8.33 -0.27
C ASN A 149 -18.90 7.91 -0.62
N ARG A 150 -19.54 8.69 -1.49
CA ARG A 150 -20.91 8.45 -1.92
C ARG A 150 -21.00 7.23 -2.84
N VAL A 151 -21.89 6.30 -2.48
CA VAL A 151 -22.31 5.18 -3.31
C VAL A 151 -23.47 5.66 -4.18
N LEU A 152 -23.33 5.56 -5.50
CA LEU A 152 -24.35 5.97 -6.48
C LEU A 152 -25.30 4.83 -6.82
N ALA A 153 -24.80 3.59 -6.79
CA ALA A 153 -25.58 2.38 -7.06
C ALA A 153 -24.87 1.15 -6.51
N GLY A 154 -25.58 0.03 -6.44
CA GLY A 154 -25.11 -1.24 -5.92
C GLY A 154 -25.62 -1.51 -4.52
N LYS A 155 -25.24 -2.67 -3.98
CA LYS A 155 -25.67 -3.13 -2.66
C LYS A 155 -24.48 -3.57 -1.82
N LEU A 156 -24.56 -3.28 -0.52
CA LEU A 156 -23.62 -3.74 0.47
C LEU A 156 -24.38 -4.63 1.48
N GLU A 157 -23.83 -5.78 1.80
CA GLU A 157 -24.39 -6.68 2.80
C GLU A 157 -23.34 -7.06 3.84
N LEU A 158 -23.73 -7.00 5.11
CA LEU A 158 -22.93 -7.46 6.24
C LEU A 158 -23.72 -8.57 6.95
N GLU A 159 -23.11 -9.77 7.06
CA GLU A 159 -23.71 -10.97 7.65
C GLU A 159 -25.08 -11.33 7.05
N GLY A 160 -25.26 -11.08 5.74
CA GLY A 160 -26.52 -11.36 5.01
C GLY A 160 -27.61 -10.31 5.21
N LYS A 161 -27.31 -9.18 5.86
CA LYS A 161 -28.21 -8.04 5.99
C LYS A 161 -27.73 -6.89 5.12
N GLU A 162 -28.62 -6.33 4.33
CA GLU A 162 -28.31 -5.12 3.56
C GLU A 162 -28.00 -3.96 4.51
N ILE A 163 -26.86 -3.32 4.27
CA ILE A 163 -26.42 -2.13 5.00
C ILE A 163 -26.38 -0.92 4.03
N SER A 164 -26.87 0.19 4.52
CA SER A 164 -26.64 1.46 3.83
C SER A 164 -25.40 2.12 4.42
N SER A 165 -24.29 2.05 3.72
CA SER A 165 -23.05 2.76 4.08
C SER A 165 -23.22 4.26 3.76
N THR A 166 -24.13 4.93 4.45
CA THR A 166 -24.46 6.32 4.17
C THR A 166 -23.60 7.32 4.92
N ASN A 167 -22.91 6.86 5.98
CA ASN A 167 -22.03 7.71 6.79
C ASN A 167 -21.10 6.89 7.69
N ILE A 168 -20.00 7.52 8.10
CA ILE A 168 -18.96 6.94 8.95
C ILE A 168 -19.49 6.38 10.29
N PRO A 169 -20.35 7.10 11.06
CA PRO A 169 -20.89 6.55 12.30
C PRO A 169 -21.66 5.24 12.12
N SER A 170 -22.40 5.10 11.03
CA SER A 170 -23.12 3.86 10.73
C SER A 170 -22.17 2.69 10.43
N ALA A 171 -21.09 2.94 9.69
CA ALA A 171 -20.06 1.92 9.42
C ALA A 171 -19.38 1.46 10.71
N ILE A 172 -18.97 2.39 11.59
CA ILE A 172 -18.36 2.08 12.88
C ILE A 172 -19.30 1.24 13.76
N ASN A 173 -20.56 1.63 13.86
CA ASN A 173 -21.57 0.89 14.64
C ASN A 173 -21.83 -0.51 14.09
N SER A 174 -21.59 -0.71 12.78
CA SER A 174 -21.66 -2.01 12.12
C SER A 174 -20.38 -2.84 12.28
N GLY A 175 -19.34 -2.32 12.95
CA GLY A 175 -18.07 -3.01 13.18
C GLY A 175 -17.08 -2.88 12.03
N ILE A 176 -17.27 -1.92 11.10
CA ILE A 176 -16.34 -1.63 10.01
C ILE A 176 -15.33 -0.60 10.49
N GLY A 177 -14.05 -0.96 10.52
CA GLY A 177 -12.93 -0.05 10.78
C GLY A 177 -12.17 0.29 9.51
N TYR A 178 -11.67 1.52 9.41
CA TYR A 178 -10.84 1.97 8.30
C TYR A 178 -9.50 2.53 8.81
N VAL A 179 -8.40 2.05 8.23
CA VAL A 179 -7.07 2.60 8.48
C VAL A 179 -6.64 3.38 7.25
N THR A 180 -6.44 4.68 7.43
CA THR A 180 -6.15 5.61 6.34
C THR A 180 -4.70 5.51 5.87
N GLU A 181 -4.43 5.92 4.62
CA GLU A 181 -3.09 6.04 4.08
C GLU A 181 -2.34 7.23 4.70
N ASP A 182 -3.02 8.34 4.89
CA ASP A 182 -2.48 9.56 5.53
C ASP A 182 -2.87 9.64 7.01
N ARG A 183 -1.91 9.35 7.88
CA ARG A 183 -2.09 9.35 9.35
C ARG A 183 -2.20 10.75 9.97
N LYS A 184 -1.95 11.81 9.21
CA LYS A 184 -1.90 13.18 9.74
C LYS A 184 -3.15 14.00 9.43
N PHE A 185 -3.86 13.67 8.37
CA PHE A 185 -4.96 14.48 7.83
C PHE A 185 -6.33 13.77 7.84
N GLU A 186 -6.38 12.50 8.23
CA GLU A 186 -7.63 11.72 8.27
C GLU A 186 -7.89 11.07 9.63
#